data_230c1595066711b1129ce925ce02cd39
#
_entry.id   230c1595066711b1129ce925ce02cd39
#
_cell.length_a   1.000
_cell.length_b   1.000
_cell.length_c   1.000
_cell.angle_alpha   90.00
_cell.angle_beta   90.00
_cell.angle_gamma   90.00
#
_symmetry.space_group_name_H-M   'P 1'
#
loop_
_entity.id
_entity.type
_entity.pdbx_description
1 polymer ?
#
loop_
_entity_poly.entity_id
_entity_poly.type
_entity_poly.pdbx_seq_one_letter_code
_entity_poly.pdbx_strand_id
1 'polypeptide(L)' 'MSNTPHILGDEFPGQLDQIHALKASDPRFAQLLVEYDEVNDEIHVAETNIAPVTQEHETDLRKRRLTLKDRIAEALAQNA' A
#
# COMPACT_ATOMS: atom_id res chain seq x y z
N MET A 1 -7.65 -1.71 12.26
CA MET A 1 -7.88 -2.69 11.19
C MET A 1 -7.47 -2.09 9.86
N SER A 2 -6.84 -2.89 9.05
CA SER A 2 -6.33 -2.48 7.76
C SER A 2 -7.43 -2.19 6.74
N ASN A 3 -7.24 -1.14 5.94
CA ASN A 3 -8.12 -0.79 4.82
C ASN A 3 -7.47 -1.11 3.48
N THR A 4 -6.37 -1.86 3.49
CA THR A 4 -5.58 -2.12 2.29
C THR A 4 -6.39 -2.69 1.11
N PRO A 5 -7.25 -3.72 1.29
CA PRO A 5 -8.02 -4.25 0.16
C PRO A 5 -8.90 -3.19 -0.51
N HIS A 6 -9.51 -2.31 0.28
CA HIS A 6 -10.34 -1.23 -0.23
C HIS A 6 -9.50 -0.18 -0.97
N ILE A 7 -8.39 0.23 -0.37
CA ILE A 7 -7.47 1.21 -0.96
C ILE A 7 -6.88 0.68 -2.26
N LEU A 8 -6.45 -0.59 -2.27
CA LEU A 8 -5.91 -1.21 -3.48
C LEU A 8 -6.96 -1.32 -4.58
N GLY A 9 -8.21 -1.56 -4.23
CA GLY A 9 -9.29 -1.59 -5.19
C GLY A 9 -9.47 -0.24 -5.88
N ASP A 10 -9.28 0.86 -5.15
CA ASP A 10 -9.37 2.22 -5.69
C ASP A 10 -8.15 2.53 -6.59
N GLU A 11 -6.96 2.11 -6.17
CA GLU A 11 -5.72 2.38 -6.91
C GLU A 11 -5.55 1.49 -8.14
N PHE A 12 -6.05 0.27 -8.09
CA PHE A 12 -5.94 -0.72 -9.16
C PHE A 12 -7.31 -1.28 -9.52
N PRO A 13 -8.18 -0.44 -10.10
CA PRO A 13 -9.53 -0.89 -10.44
C PRO A 13 -9.52 -2.05 -11.42
N GLY A 14 -10.32 -3.06 -11.14
CA GLY A 14 -10.41 -4.25 -11.99
C GLY A 14 -9.31 -5.28 -11.79
N GLN A 15 -8.37 -5.02 -10.86
CA GLN A 15 -7.25 -5.94 -10.62
C GLN A 15 -7.28 -6.60 -9.23
N LEU A 16 -8.38 -6.45 -8.50
CA LEU A 16 -8.47 -6.98 -7.15
C LEU A 16 -8.30 -8.49 -7.10
N ASP A 17 -8.89 -9.22 -8.05
CA ASP A 17 -8.75 -10.68 -8.12
C ASP A 17 -7.31 -11.09 -8.39
N GLN A 18 -6.61 -10.35 -9.27
CA GLN A 18 -5.20 -10.59 -9.55
C GLN A 18 -4.33 -10.35 -8.31
N ILE A 19 -4.63 -9.29 -7.56
CA ILE A 19 -3.94 -8.98 -6.32
C ILE A 19 -4.09 -10.12 -5.32
N HIS A 20 -5.31 -10.63 -5.14
CA HIS A 20 -5.57 -11.74 -4.23
C HIS A 20 -4.84 -13.01 -4.66
N ALA A 21 -4.86 -13.32 -5.95
CA ALA A 21 -4.20 -14.50 -6.48
C ALA A 21 -2.68 -14.42 -6.28
N LEU A 22 -2.09 -13.28 -6.59
CA LEU A 22 -0.64 -13.08 -6.46
C LEU A 22 -0.21 -13.08 -5.00
N LYS A 23 -1.02 -12.51 -4.11
CA LYS A 23 -0.77 -12.52 -2.68
C LYS A 23 -0.68 -13.96 -2.15
N ALA A 24 -1.54 -14.83 -2.65
CA ALA A 24 -1.58 -16.23 -2.21
C ALA A 24 -0.38 -17.03 -2.72
N SER A 25 0.18 -16.66 -3.88
CA SER A 25 1.23 -17.44 -4.53
C SER A 25 2.65 -16.86 -4.35
N ASP A 26 2.77 -15.57 -4.01
CA ASP A 26 4.07 -14.89 -3.92
C ASP A 26 4.24 -14.23 -2.56
N PRO A 27 5.09 -14.81 -1.68
CA PRO A 27 5.34 -14.22 -0.35
C PRO A 27 5.93 -12.81 -0.41
N ARG A 28 6.70 -12.49 -1.44
CA ARG A 28 7.28 -11.15 -1.59
C ARG A 28 6.19 -10.12 -1.88
N PHE A 29 5.25 -10.49 -2.72
CA PHE A 29 4.12 -9.62 -3.02
C PHE A 29 3.25 -9.42 -1.79
N ALA A 30 3.00 -10.50 -1.03
CA ALA A 30 2.25 -10.41 0.22
C ALA A 30 2.92 -9.43 1.19
N GLN A 31 4.25 -9.46 1.28
CA GLN A 31 5.00 -8.55 2.14
C GLN A 31 4.87 -7.09 1.67
N LEU A 32 4.89 -6.85 0.36
CA LEU A 32 4.66 -5.51 -0.18
C LEU A 32 3.30 -4.96 0.24
N LEU A 33 2.27 -5.80 0.23
CA LEU A 33 0.93 -5.39 0.64
C LEU A 33 0.88 -5.03 2.12
N VAL A 34 1.58 -5.81 2.97
CA VAL A 34 1.67 -5.52 4.41
C VAL A 34 2.35 -4.17 4.63
N GLU A 35 3.47 -3.93 3.98
CA GLU A 35 4.20 -2.67 4.10
C GLU A 35 3.38 -1.48 3.61
N TYR A 36 2.67 -1.65 2.50
CA TYR A 36 1.80 -0.63 1.96
C TYR A 36 0.68 -0.28 2.95
N ASP A 37 0.09 -1.29 3.55
CA ASP A 37 -0.96 -1.11 4.55
C ASP A 37 -0.46 -0.37 5.77
N GLU A 38 0.72 -0.74 6.29
CA GLU A 38 1.31 -0.09 7.45
C GLU A 38 1.59 1.39 7.18
N VAL A 39 2.12 1.72 6.00
CA VAL A 39 2.39 3.11 5.62
C VAL A 39 1.09 3.90 5.51
N ASN A 40 0.05 3.31 4.93
CA ASN A 40 -1.25 3.97 4.83
C ASN A 40 -1.85 4.26 6.21
N ASP A 41 -1.72 3.32 7.14
CA ASP A 41 -2.21 3.51 8.50
C ASP A 41 -1.45 4.65 9.19
N GLU A 42 -0.13 4.72 9.03
CA GLU A 42 0.67 5.79 9.59
C GLU A 42 0.31 7.16 9.00
N ILE A 43 0.07 7.21 7.70
CA ILE A 43 -0.35 8.45 7.04
C ILE A 43 -1.72 8.88 7.56
N HIS A 44 -2.64 7.94 7.71
CA HIS A 44 -3.97 8.23 8.22
C HIS A 44 -3.91 8.84 9.62
N VAL A 45 -3.10 8.26 10.51
CA VAL A 45 -2.89 8.77 11.86
C VAL A 45 -2.31 10.19 11.82
N ALA A 46 -1.34 10.43 10.95
CA ALA A 46 -0.72 11.75 10.79
C ALA A 46 -1.73 12.79 10.29
N GLU A 47 -2.55 12.42 9.31
CA GLU A 47 -3.54 13.33 8.72
C GLU A 47 -4.68 13.66 9.66
N THR A 48 -5.04 12.74 10.55
CA THR A 48 -6.12 12.96 11.52
C THR A 48 -5.64 13.63 12.81
N ASN A 49 -4.34 13.90 12.94
CA ASN A 49 -3.72 14.52 14.11
C ASN A 49 -3.91 13.74 15.41
N ILE A 50 -4.18 12.46 15.32
CA ILE A 50 -4.26 11.59 16.49
C ILE A 50 -2.88 11.48 17.14
N ALA A 51 -1.84 11.37 16.31
CA ALA A 51 -0.44 11.37 16.76
C ALA A 51 0.32 12.35 15.87
N PRO A 52 0.52 13.62 16.32
CA PRO A 52 1.20 14.62 15.50
C PRO A 52 2.61 14.17 15.09
N VAL A 53 2.94 14.38 13.84
CA VAL A 53 4.27 14.08 13.30
C VAL A 53 4.82 15.33 12.61
N THR A 54 6.14 15.36 12.38
CA THR A 54 6.75 16.47 11.65
C THR A 54 6.32 16.41 10.19
N GLN A 55 6.37 17.55 9.53
CA GLN A 55 6.07 17.64 8.10
C GLN A 55 7.05 16.79 7.28
N GLU A 56 8.31 16.73 7.70
CA GLU A 56 9.32 15.89 7.06
C GLU A 56 8.96 14.41 7.14
N HIS A 57 8.53 13.97 8.31
CA HIS A 57 8.14 12.58 8.50
C HIS A 57 6.93 12.22 7.64
N GLU A 58 5.95 13.12 7.59
CA GLU A 58 4.76 12.91 6.77
C GLU A 58 5.11 12.83 5.28
N THR A 59 6.03 13.68 4.83
CA THR A 59 6.52 13.66 3.46
C THR A 59 7.22 12.33 3.15
N ASP A 60 8.05 11.84 4.07
CA ASP A 60 8.74 10.56 3.92
C ASP A 60 7.76 9.39 3.81
N LEU A 61 6.71 9.41 4.62
CA LEU A 61 5.66 8.39 4.56
C LEU A 61 4.98 8.37 3.18
N ARG A 62 4.68 9.52 2.63
CA ARG A 62 4.06 9.61 1.31
C ARG A 62 4.98 9.13 0.20
N LYS A 63 6.28 9.41 0.30
CA LYS A 63 7.28 8.91 -0.65
C LYS A 63 7.38 7.39 -0.58
N ARG A 64 7.36 6.83 0.62
CA ARG A 64 7.39 5.38 0.81
C ARG A 64 6.14 4.75 0.22
N ARG A 65 4.98 5.36 0.42
CA ARG A 65 3.73 4.87 -0.16
C ARG A 65 3.81 4.81 -1.68
N LEU A 66 4.33 5.86 -2.31
CA LEU A 66 4.48 5.89 -3.75
C LEU A 66 5.42 4.80 -4.25
N THR A 67 6.56 4.60 -3.57
CA THR A 67 7.52 3.56 -3.92
C THR A 67 6.87 2.18 -3.83
N LEU A 68 6.14 1.91 -2.77
CA LEU A 68 5.46 0.62 -2.58
C LEU A 68 4.37 0.41 -3.63
N LYS A 69 3.60 1.46 -3.91
CA LYS A 69 2.58 1.40 -4.96
C LYS A 69 3.18 1.07 -6.31
N ASP A 70 4.31 1.70 -6.65
CA ASP A 70 4.99 1.45 -7.91
C ASP A 70 5.48 0.01 -8.00
N ARG A 71 6.00 -0.55 -6.90
CA ARG A 71 6.44 -1.94 -6.85
C ARG A 71 5.27 -2.91 -7.00
N ILE A 72 4.13 -2.58 -6.38
CA ILE A 72 2.91 -3.39 -6.53
C ILE A 72 2.45 -3.37 -7.99
N ALA A 73 2.42 -2.19 -8.60
CA ALA A 73 2.02 -2.04 -10.00
C ALA A 73 2.95 -2.83 -10.93
N GLU A 74 4.25 -2.78 -10.69
CA GLU A 74 5.23 -3.52 -11.47
C GLU A 74 5.03 -5.03 -11.35
N ALA A 75 4.80 -5.51 -10.13
CA ALA A 75 4.55 -6.93 -9.90
C ALA A 75 3.28 -7.39 -10.62
N LEU A 76 2.23 -6.60 -10.59
CA LEU A 76 0.99 -6.92 -11.30
C LEU A 76 1.20 -6.97 -12.80
N ALA A 77 1.98 -6.03 -13.34
CA ALA A 77 2.28 -5.99 -14.77
C ALA A 77 3.09 -7.22 -15.22
N GLN A 78 4.03 -7.66 -14.40
CA GLN A 78 4.86 -8.83 -14.71
C GLN A 78 4.08 -10.14 -14.66
N ASN A 79 2.97 -10.18 -13.93
CA ASN A 79 2.16 -11.37 -13.73
C ASN A 79 0.79 -11.27 -14.41
N ALA A 80 0.65 -10.31 -15.29
CA ALA A 80 -0.60 -10.11 -16.03
C ALA A 80 -0.81 -11.16 -17.11
#